data_29bca982cfd223f735d623e42facd3d0
#
_entry.id   29bca982cfd223f735d623e42facd3d0
#
_cell.length_a   1.000
_cell.length_b   1.000
_cell.length_c   1.000
_cell.angle_alpha   90.00
_cell.angle_beta   90.00
_cell.angle_gamma   90.00
#
_symmetry.space_group_name_H-M   'P 1'
#
loop_
_entity.id
_entity.type
_entity.pdbx_description
1 polymer ?
#
loop_
_entity_poly.entity_id
_entity_poly.type
_entity_poly.pdbx_seq_one_letter_code
_entity_poly.pdbx_strand_id
1 'polypeptide(L)'
;MAGRRYTPRTPAPSRTPASDGAPRVPAPSPGPLTAPESTRTYTPAAPLHLGLTLGPLRRGPGDPTFRAVPDGTVWRTSRTPEGPATLRLTAAPDGTVRAASWGPGAAWSLDRLPVLLGELDDPAPFEPRHRLLAESVRRRPGLRLVRTGLVLESLIPSILEQKVTTDEAYRAWRLLLHTFGEPAPGPAGGQDLRMRIPPDPRTWTLIPSWEWHRAGVDDKRAATIIRAARVARRLEEAAAMEPAAARARLELVPGIGPWTSAETVQRTNGTPDEVTTGDLHLPGIVGYALAGNRDATDADMLELLAPYAGQRHRAARLLLLTGVSPPRRHPKMRKVDIARW
;
A
#
# COMPACT_ATOMS: atom_id res chain seq x y z
N MET A 1 60.54 -10.05 -51.36
CA MET A 1 59.29 -10.85 -51.06
C MET A 1 58.17 -9.89 -50.71
N ALA A 2 57.17 -9.89 -51.54
CA ALA A 2 56.14 -8.84 -51.61
C ALA A 2 55.10 -9.03 -50.53
N GLY A 3 54.87 -8.01 -49.71
CA GLY A 3 53.81 -7.95 -48.73
C GLY A 3 52.45 -7.59 -49.38
N ARG A 4 51.50 -8.46 -49.32
CA ARG A 4 50.09 -8.23 -49.75
C ARG A 4 49.38 -7.26 -48.78
N ARG A 5 48.91 -6.12 -49.30
CA ARG A 5 48.07 -5.17 -48.62
C ARG A 5 46.63 -5.72 -48.64
N TYR A 6 46.03 -5.80 -47.45
CA TYR A 6 44.63 -6.13 -47.26
C TYR A 6 43.76 -4.86 -47.40
N THR A 7 42.86 -4.84 -48.34
CA THR A 7 41.84 -3.80 -48.51
C THR A 7 40.52 -4.29 -47.92
N PRO A 8 39.88 -3.55 -46.97
CA PRO A 8 38.56 -3.96 -46.45
C PRO A 8 37.48 -3.66 -47.47
N ARG A 9 36.61 -4.66 -47.73
CA ARG A 9 35.42 -4.52 -48.51
C ARG A 9 34.34 -3.78 -47.71
N THR A 10 33.79 -2.72 -48.29
CA THR A 10 32.63 -1.99 -47.81
C THR A 10 31.40 -2.91 -47.92
N PRO A 11 30.57 -3.07 -46.83
CA PRO A 11 29.30 -3.80 -46.96
C PRO A 11 28.28 -2.95 -47.69
N ALA A 12 27.48 -3.59 -48.54
CA ALA A 12 26.36 -3.00 -49.25
C ALA A 12 25.23 -2.61 -48.32
N PRO A 13 24.43 -1.59 -48.65
CA PRO A 13 23.31 -1.15 -47.78
C PRO A 13 22.23 -2.23 -47.73
N SER A 14 21.89 -2.67 -46.49
CA SER A 14 20.78 -3.54 -46.25
C SER A 14 19.45 -2.83 -46.55
N ARG A 15 18.65 -3.41 -47.42
CA ARG A 15 17.27 -3.01 -47.70
C ARG A 15 16.43 -3.28 -46.41
N THR A 16 15.91 -2.21 -45.81
CA THR A 16 14.86 -2.26 -44.82
C THR A 16 13.57 -2.77 -45.48
N PRO A 17 12.92 -3.81 -44.97
CA PRO A 17 11.60 -4.18 -45.45
C PRO A 17 10.57 -3.11 -45.07
N ALA A 18 9.77 -2.68 -46.04
CA ALA A 18 8.64 -1.81 -45.82
C ALA A 18 7.69 -2.48 -44.82
N SER A 19 7.37 -1.77 -43.75
CA SER A 19 6.33 -2.19 -42.83
C SER A 19 4.99 -1.99 -43.48
N ASP A 20 4.34 -3.08 -43.90
CA ASP A 20 2.94 -3.10 -44.28
C ASP A 20 2.12 -2.58 -43.08
N GLY A 21 1.49 -1.44 -43.30
CA GLY A 21 0.57 -0.81 -42.37
C GLY A 21 -0.70 -1.64 -42.21
N ALA A 22 -0.68 -2.60 -41.29
CA ALA A 22 -1.94 -3.20 -40.84
C ALA A 22 -2.82 -2.11 -40.22
N PRO A 23 -4.12 -2.02 -40.58
CA PRO A 23 -5.01 -1.01 -40.02
C PRO A 23 -5.04 -1.16 -38.49
N ARG A 24 -4.65 -0.12 -37.77
CA ARG A 24 -4.85 -0.04 -36.31
C ARG A 24 -6.35 -0.09 -36.06
N VAL A 25 -6.80 -1.21 -35.52
CA VAL A 25 -8.14 -1.31 -34.94
C VAL A 25 -8.20 -0.25 -33.82
N PRO A 26 -9.11 0.72 -33.86
CA PRO A 26 -9.27 1.68 -32.81
C PRO A 26 -9.57 0.91 -31.50
N ALA A 27 -8.90 1.27 -30.42
CA ALA A 27 -9.21 0.71 -29.10
C ALA A 27 -10.71 0.93 -28.83
N PRO A 28 -11.42 -0.09 -28.33
CA PRO A 28 -12.84 0.06 -28.03
C PRO A 28 -13.00 1.23 -27.04
N SER A 29 -13.91 2.14 -27.36
CA SER A 29 -14.31 3.23 -26.46
C SER A 29 -14.72 2.62 -25.13
N PRO A 30 -14.31 3.20 -23.97
CA PRO A 30 -14.73 2.70 -22.68
C PRO A 30 -16.26 2.64 -22.65
N GLY A 31 -16.81 1.45 -22.43
CA GLY A 31 -18.24 1.26 -22.30
C GLY A 31 -18.78 2.15 -21.17
N PRO A 32 -20.09 2.48 -21.17
CA PRO A 32 -20.68 3.32 -20.15
C PRO A 32 -20.36 2.73 -18.76
N LEU A 33 -19.81 3.57 -17.86
CA LEU A 33 -19.56 3.18 -16.47
C LEU A 33 -20.89 2.70 -15.88
N THR A 34 -20.92 1.50 -15.35
CA THR A 34 -22.08 0.99 -14.59
C THR A 34 -22.45 2.02 -13.53
N ALA A 35 -23.74 2.39 -13.45
CA ALA A 35 -24.19 3.35 -12.44
C ALA A 35 -23.77 2.89 -11.04
N PRO A 36 -23.33 3.80 -10.15
CA PRO A 36 -23.02 3.44 -8.78
C PRO A 36 -24.26 2.98 -8.04
N GLU A 37 -24.10 1.98 -7.15
CA GLU A 37 -25.20 1.55 -6.29
C GLU A 37 -25.55 2.64 -5.26
N SER A 38 -24.54 3.38 -4.81
CA SER A 38 -24.69 4.49 -3.87
C SER A 38 -23.62 5.55 -4.07
N THR A 39 -23.96 6.80 -3.70
CA THR A 39 -23.05 7.94 -3.72
C THR A 39 -23.10 8.72 -2.42
N ARG A 40 -22.00 9.38 -2.07
CA ARG A 40 -21.94 10.30 -0.93
C ARG A 40 -21.01 11.47 -1.25
N THR A 41 -21.40 12.67 -0.80
CA THR A 41 -20.48 13.82 -0.71
C THR A 41 -20.06 14.00 0.73
N TYR A 42 -18.76 14.16 0.95
CA TYR A 42 -18.17 14.41 2.26
C TYR A 42 -17.39 15.72 2.23
N THR A 43 -17.67 16.61 3.18
CA THR A 43 -16.96 17.88 3.35
C THR A 43 -16.08 17.75 4.59
N PRO A 44 -14.74 17.62 4.42
CA PRO A 44 -13.81 17.56 5.55
C PRO A 44 -13.82 18.89 6.31
N ALA A 45 -13.77 18.83 7.65
CA ALA A 45 -13.69 20.03 8.50
C ALA A 45 -12.37 20.79 8.35
N ALA A 46 -11.34 20.16 7.76
CA ALA A 46 -10.01 20.73 7.54
C ALA A 46 -9.41 20.19 6.24
N PRO A 47 -8.33 20.79 5.70
CA PRO A 47 -7.72 20.38 4.44
C PRO A 47 -7.44 18.88 4.40
N LEU A 48 -7.75 18.24 3.25
CA LEU A 48 -7.53 16.83 3.00
C LEU A 48 -6.88 16.61 1.64
N HIS A 49 -5.86 15.76 1.60
CA HIS A 49 -5.21 15.33 0.36
C HIS A 49 -5.34 13.81 0.21
N LEU A 50 -6.20 13.35 -0.71
CA LEU A 50 -6.51 11.92 -0.90
C LEU A 50 -5.26 11.05 -1.07
N GLY A 51 -4.32 11.48 -1.94
CA GLY A 51 -3.10 10.71 -2.20
C GLY A 51 -2.18 10.59 -0.98
N LEU A 52 -2.07 11.62 -0.13
CA LEU A 52 -1.27 11.57 1.09
C LEU A 52 -1.92 10.69 2.15
N THR A 53 -3.23 10.78 2.28
CA THR A 53 -4.01 10.04 3.27
C THR A 53 -4.12 8.55 2.92
N LEU A 54 -4.48 8.24 1.68
CA LEU A 54 -4.72 6.86 1.24
C LEU A 54 -3.48 6.15 0.71
N GLY A 55 -2.41 6.91 0.40
CA GLY A 55 -1.17 6.36 -0.14
C GLY A 55 -0.57 5.17 0.62
N PRO A 56 -0.61 5.13 1.98
CA PRO A 56 -0.14 3.98 2.76
C PRO A 56 -0.87 2.65 2.47
N LEU A 57 -2.04 2.70 1.88
CA LEU A 57 -2.81 1.50 1.54
C LEU A 57 -2.35 0.86 0.23
N ARG A 58 -1.64 1.62 -0.62
CA ARG A 58 -1.18 1.12 -1.93
C ARG A 58 0.01 0.17 -1.78
N ARG A 59 -0.11 -0.99 -2.40
CA ARG A 59 0.93 -2.04 -2.44
C ARG A 59 1.67 -2.03 -3.79
N GLY A 60 2.35 -0.92 -4.05
CA GLY A 60 3.20 -0.73 -5.22
C GLY A 60 2.48 -0.46 -6.55
N PRO A 61 3.25 -0.37 -7.65
CA PRO A 61 2.70 -0.27 -8.99
C PRO A 61 1.90 -1.52 -9.35
N GLY A 62 0.72 -1.32 -9.96
CA GLY A 62 -0.14 -2.43 -10.37
C GLY A 62 -0.86 -3.15 -9.23
N ASP A 63 -1.01 -2.51 -8.06
CA ASP A 63 -1.81 -3.03 -6.96
C ASP A 63 -3.24 -3.33 -7.43
N PRO A 64 -3.74 -4.57 -7.30
CA PRO A 64 -5.07 -4.93 -7.73
C PRO A 64 -6.20 -4.29 -6.90
N THR A 65 -5.88 -3.78 -5.71
CA THR A 65 -6.87 -3.20 -4.79
C THR A 65 -6.85 -1.69 -4.74
N PHE A 66 -5.86 -1.06 -5.40
CA PHE A 66 -5.67 0.39 -5.31
C PHE A 66 -5.23 0.98 -6.65
N ARG A 67 -5.93 2.00 -7.13
CA ARG A 67 -5.55 2.75 -8.31
C ARG A 67 -5.71 4.25 -8.07
N ALA A 68 -4.64 5.00 -8.26
CA ALA A 68 -4.69 6.44 -8.39
C ALA A 68 -4.52 6.80 -9.86
N VAL A 69 -5.40 7.63 -10.41
CA VAL A 69 -5.34 8.09 -11.79
C VAL A 69 -4.88 9.56 -11.86
N PRO A 70 -4.38 10.02 -13.02
CA PRO A 70 -3.76 11.35 -13.14
C PRO A 70 -4.65 12.54 -12.75
N ASP A 71 -5.96 12.41 -12.85
CA ASP A 71 -6.95 13.43 -12.46
C ASP A 71 -7.14 13.54 -10.93
N GLY A 72 -6.37 12.77 -10.14
CA GLY A 72 -6.47 12.73 -8.69
C GLY A 72 -7.56 11.79 -8.16
N THR A 73 -8.32 11.13 -9.02
CA THR A 73 -9.30 10.12 -8.60
C THR A 73 -8.59 8.89 -8.02
N VAL A 74 -9.11 8.39 -6.91
CA VAL A 74 -8.63 7.17 -6.26
C VAL A 74 -9.72 6.10 -6.33
N TRP A 75 -9.34 4.93 -6.80
CA TRP A 75 -10.14 3.72 -6.75
C TRP A 75 -9.57 2.77 -5.71
N ARG A 76 -10.41 2.21 -4.89
CA ARG A 76 -10.06 1.24 -3.86
C ARG A 76 -11.09 0.13 -3.83
N THR A 77 -10.61 -1.10 -3.66
CA THR A 77 -11.48 -2.27 -3.46
C THR A 77 -11.21 -2.88 -2.11
N SER A 78 -12.24 -3.39 -1.46
CA SER A 78 -12.18 -3.92 -0.11
C SER A 78 -13.16 -5.07 0.07
N ARG A 79 -12.83 -5.96 1.00
CA ARG A 79 -13.78 -6.91 1.55
C ARG A 79 -14.29 -6.36 2.88
N THR A 80 -15.45 -5.75 2.83
CA THR A 80 -16.11 -5.19 4.02
C THR A 80 -16.86 -6.28 4.79
N PRO A 81 -17.32 -6.02 6.02
CA PRO A 81 -18.21 -6.94 6.76
C PRO A 81 -19.52 -7.26 6.02
N GLU A 82 -19.99 -6.35 5.16
CA GLU A 82 -21.20 -6.51 4.36
C GLU A 82 -20.95 -7.13 2.99
N GLY A 83 -19.67 -7.37 2.63
CA GLY A 83 -19.28 -8.01 1.39
C GLY A 83 -18.29 -7.19 0.56
N PRO A 84 -18.03 -7.63 -0.68
CA PRO A 84 -17.15 -6.92 -1.61
C PRO A 84 -17.62 -5.49 -1.90
N ALA A 85 -16.69 -4.55 -1.95
CA ALA A 85 -16.97 -3.17 -2.32
C ALA A 85 -15.88 -2.57 -3.20
N THR A 86 -16.29 -1.76 -4.16
CA THR A 86 -15.45 -0.80 -4.87
C THR A 86 -15.81 0.60 -4.45
N LEU A 87 -14.82 1.41 -4.13
CA LEU A 87 -14.98 2.82 -3.78
C LEU A 87 -14.17 3.68 -4.74
N ARG A 88 -14.83 4.67 -5.37
CA ARG A 88 -14.20 5.72 -6.16
C ARG A 88 -14.29 7.04 -5.41
N LEU A 89 -13.19 7.74 -5.29
CA LEU A 89 -13.06 9.01 -4.57
C LEU A 89 -12.49 10.07 -5.50
N THR A 90 -13.13 11.22 -5.58
CA THR A 90 -12.67 12.37 -6.34
C THR A 90 -12.75 13.62 -5.46
N ALA A 91 -11.63 14.31 -5.30
CA ALA A 91 -11.61 15.59 -4.61
C ALA A 91 -12.09 16.69 -5.58
N ALA A 92 -13.03 17.51 -5.12
CA ALA A 92 -13.46 18.69 -5.84
C ALA A 92 -12.62 19.93 -5.45
N PRO A 93 -12.59 20.99 -6.30
CA PRO A 93 -11.82 22.20 -6.02
C PRO A 93 -12.23 22.93 -4.73
N ASP A 94 -13.45 22.78 -4.28
CA ASP A 94 -13.97 23.34 -3.02
C ASP A 94 -13.53 22.53 -1.78
N GLY A 95 -12.73 21.46 -1.95
CA GLY A 95 -12.26 20.61 -0.88
C GLY A 95 -13.22 19.49 -0.50
N THR A 96 -14.40 19.42 -1.11
CA THR A 96 -15.32 18.29 -0.90
C THR A 96 -14.80 17.02 -1.57
N VAL A 97 -15.17 15.85 -1.05
CA VAL A 97 -14.88 14.54 -1.64
C VAL A 97 -16.17 13.92 -2.12
N ARG A 98 -16.25 13.66 -3.41
CA ARG A 98 -17.34 12.89 -4.02
C ARG A 98 -16.95 11.42 -4.02
N ALA A 99 -17.78 10.58 -3.42
CA ALA A 99 -17.61 9.15 -3.35
C ALA A 99 -18.72 8.44 -4.11
N ALA A 100 -18.36 7.39 -4.84
CA ALA A 100 -19.29 6.46 -5.46
C ALA A 100 -18.86 5.05 -5.10
N SER A 101 -19.80 4.16 -4.80
CA SER A 101 -19.50 2.81 -4.39
C SER A 101 -20.39 1.79 -5.09
N TRP A 102 -19.86 0.58 -5.28
CA TRP A 102 -20.49 -0.56 -5.93
C TRP A 102 -20.27 -1.83 -5.10
N GLY A 103 -21.22 -2.75 -5.19
CA GLY A 103 -21.18 -4.05 -4.57
C GLY A 103 -21.89 -4.10 -3.21
N PRO A 104 -22.09 -5.31 -2.65
CA PRO A 104 -22.81 -5.50 -1.39
C PRO A 104 -22.30 -4.65 -0.22
N GLY A 105 -20.99 -4.38 -0.17
CA GLY A 105 -20.39 -3.52 0.85
C GLY A 105 -20.40 -2.02 0.52
N ALA A 106 -21.19 -1.57 -0.47
CA ALA A 106 -21.22 -0.18 -0.89
C ALA A 106 -21.69 0.78 0.20
N ALA A 107 -22.79 0.44 0.88
CA ALA A 107 -23.32 1.25 1.97
C ALA A 107 -22.32 1.39 3.11
N TRP A 108 -21.75 0.27 3.57
CA TRP A 108 -20.73 0.26 4.62
C TRP A 108 -19.52 1.14 4.26
N SER A 109 -19.06 1.05 3.01
CA SER A 109 -17.89 1.83 2.54
C SER A 109 -18.17 3.34 2.57
N LEU A 110 -19.38 3.75 2.19
CA LEU A 110 -19.79 5.15 2.22
C LEU A 110 -20.03 5.66 3.64
N ASP A 111 -20.61 4.85 4.53
CA ASP A 111 -20.81 5.22 5.93
C ASP A 111 -19.49 5.41 6.66
N ARG A 112 -18.49 4.60 6.33
CA ARG A 112 -17.13 4.69 6.89
C ARG A 112 -16.24 5.74 6.21
N LEU A 113 -16.71 6.38 5.15
CA LEU A 113 -15.91 7.32 4.36
C LEU A 113 -15.24 8.43 5.20
N PRO A 114 -15.93 9.15 6.09
CA PRO A 114 -15.29 10.18 6.90
C PRO A 114 -14.14 9.63 7.75
N VAL A 115 -14.35 8.49 8.40
CA VAL A 115 -13.34 7.83 9.24
C VAL A 115 -12.16 7.34 8.41
N LEU A 116 -12.41 6.75 7.25
CA LEU A 116 -11.37 6.32 6.30
C LEU A 116 -10.47 7.50 5.90
N LEU A 117 -11.05 8.67 5.73
CA LEU A 117 -10.36 9.90 5.31
C LEU A 117 -9.78 10.71 6.48
N GLY A 118 -9.78 10.15 7.69
CA GLY A 118 -9.13 10.72 8.85
C GLY A 118 -9.96 11.78 9.58
N GLU A 119 -11.30 11.66 9.61
CA GLU A 119 -12.14 12.53 10.45
C GLU A 119 -11.79 12.42 11.93
N LEU A 120 -11.38 11.24 12.38
CA LEU A 120 -10.97 10.99 13.77
C LEU A 120 -9.48 11.27 14.02
N ASP A 121 -8.76 11.75 13.01
CA ASP A 121 -7.34 12.08 13.12
C ASP A 121 -7.17 13.54 13.52
N ASP A 122 -6.61 13.78 14.70
CA ASP A 122 -6.29 15.12 15.19
C ASP A 122 -4.80 15.43 15.03
N PRO A 123 -4.42 16.26 14.06
CA PRO A 123 -3.04 16.74 13.91
C PRO A 123 -2.70 17.95 14.79
N ALA A 124 -3.66 18.58 15.47
CA ALA A 124 -3.43 19.83 16.21
C ALA A 124 -2.37 19.71 17.33
N PRO A 125 -2.25 18.57 18.07
CA PRO A 125 -1.20 18.40 19.06
C PRO A 125 0.21 18.22 18.49
N PHE A 126 0.37 18.11 17.16
CA PHE A 126 1.68 17.90 16.55
C PHE A 126 2.48 19.20 16.46
N GLU A 127 3.50 19.33 17.31
CA GLU A 127 4.44 20.46 17.29
C GLU A 127 5.75 20.04 16.59
N PRO A 128 6.06 20.56 15.40
CA PRO A 128 7.28 20.21 14.69
C PRO A 128 8.50 20.88 15.32
N ARG A 129 9.28 20.15 16.11
CA ARG A 129 10.48 20.66 16.80
C ARG A 129 11.74 20.67 15.93
N HIS A 130 11.74 20.01 14.79
CA HIS A 130 12.83 20.01 13.82
C HIS A 130 12.43 20.76 12.55
N ARG A 131 13.36 21.52 11.97
CA ARG A 131 13.14 22.32 10.75
C ARG A 131 12.56 21.47 9.61
N LEU A 132 13.12 20.27 9.40
CA LEU A 132 12.67 19.36 8.34
C LEU A 132 11.20 18.96 8.51
N LEU A 133 10.76 18.69 9.73
CA LEU A 133 9.36 18.38 10.04
C LEU A 133 8.46 19.62 9.87
N ALA A 134 8.91 20.79 10.31
CA ALA A 134 8.17 22.04 10.10
C ALA A 134 7.94 22.33 8.62
N GLU A 135 8.95 22.12 7.78
CA GLU A 135 8.83 22.24 6.32
C GLU A 135 7.89 21.18 5.74
N SER A 136 7.97 19.93 6.25
CA SER A 136 7.12 18.83 5.79
C SER A 136 5.64 19.10 6.09
N VAL A 137 5.31 19.61 7.28
CA VAL A 137 3.95 20.02 7.67
C VAL A 137 3.42 21.10 6.76
N ARG A 138 4.20 22.19 6.58
CA ARG A 138 3.78 23.33 5.73
C ARG A 138 3.50 22.91 4.28
N ARG A 139 4.27 21.97 3.75
CA ARG A 139 4.08 21.45 2.37
C ARG A 139 2.92 20.47 2.23
N ARG A 140 2.39 19.95 3.35
CA ARG A 140 1.38 18.88 3.35
C ARG A 140 0.23 19.10 4.32
N PRO A 141 -0.45 20.25 4.22
CA PRO A 141 -1.50 20.63 5.19
C PRO A 141 -2.68 19.65 5.18
N GLY A 142 -2.86 18.92 4.09
CA GLY A 142 -3.93 17.91 3.94
C GLY A 142 -3.54 16.48 4.31
N LEU A 143 -2.38 16.25 4.97
CA LEU A 143 -2.02 14.92 5.46
C LEU A 143 -2.94 14.53 6.62
N ARG A 144 -3.64 13.41 6.46
CA ARG A 144 -4.41 12.73 7.51
C ARG A 144 -3.92 11.28 7.64
N LEU A 145 -4.11 10.70 8.82
CA LEU A 145 -3.85 9.27 9.02
C LEU A 145 -5.10 8.48 8.64
N VAL A 146 -4.90 7.54 7.74
CA VAL A 146 -5.97 6.67 7.25
C VAL A 146 -6.45 5.72 8.35
N ARG A 147 -7.77 5.44 8.41
CA ARG A 147 -8.35 4.44 9.31
C ARG A 147 -9.31 3.56 8.54
N THR A 148 -8.85 2.37 8.13
CA THR A 148 -9.65 1.46 7.28
C THR A 148 -10.73 0.72 8.06
N GLY A 149 -10.48 0.38 9.33
CA GLY A 149 -11.34 -0.49 10.12
C GLY A 149 -11.37 -1.93 9.60
N LEU A 150 -10.42 -2.35 8.74
CA LEU A 150 -10.32 -3.67 8.13
C LEU A 150 -8.94 -4.28 8.43
N VAL A 151 -8.91 -5.21 9.38
CA VAL A 151 -7.64 -5.76 9.91
C VAL A 151 -6.93 -6.61 8.88
N LEU A 152 -7.59 -7.63 8.32
CA LEU A 152 -6.94 -8.55 7.38
C LEU A 152 -6.45 -7.86 6.12
N GLU A 153 -7.11 -6.79 5.69
CA GLU A 153 -6.69 -6.00 4.53
C GLU A 153 -5.32 -5.32 4.74
N SER A 154 -5.00 -4.96 5.97
CA SER A 154 -3.70 -4.40 6.33
C SER A 154 -2.71 -5.48 6.78
N LEU A 155 -3.17 -6.49 7.51
CA LEU A 155 -2.35 -7.53 8.12
C LEU A 155 -1.71 -8.47 7.07
N ILE A 156 -2.50 -8.95 6.10
CA ILE A 156 -1.99 -9.92 5.12
C ILE A 156 -0.86 -9.32 4.28
N PRO A 157 -0.98 -8.11 3.69
CA PRO A 157 0.16 -7.46 3.05
C PRO A 157 1.36 -7.27 3.96
N SER A 158 1.16 -6.90 5.23
CA SER A 158 2.27 -6.75 6.19
C SER A 158 2.98 -8.07 6.49
N ILE A 159 2.25 -9.20 6.53
CA ILE A 159 2.89 -10.53 6.63
C ILE A 159 3.70 -10.84 5.36
N LEU A 160 3.18 -10.51 4.17
CA LEU A 160 3.89 -10.71 2.91
C LEU A 160 5.19 -9.90 2.83
N GLU A 161 5.27 -8.76 3.50
CA GLU A 161 6.45 -7.88 3.54
C GLU A 161 7.55 -8.35 4.51
N GLN A 162 7.30 -9.37 5.35
CA GLN A 162 8.27 -9.86 6.34
C GLN A 162 9.55 -10.40 5.68
N LYS A 163 10.70 -9.80 6.01
CA LYS A 163 12.06 -10.25 5.63
C LYS A 163 12.30 -10.43 4.13
N VAL A 164 11.59 -9.71 3.30
CA VAL A 164 11.77 -9.70 1.84
C VAL A 164 11.82 -8.26 1.32
N THR A 165 12.20 -8.10 0.06
CA THR A 165 12.12 -6.79 -0.57
C THR A 165 10.67 -6.39 -0.83
N THR A 166 10.39 -5.10 -0.80
CA THR A 166 9.07 -4.54 -1.14
C THR A 166 8.57 -5.01 -2.52
N ASP A 167 9.48 -5.14 -3.50
CA ASP A 167 9.13 -5.62 -4.84
C ASP A 167 8.65 -7.08 -4.85
N GLU A 168 9.28 -7.95 -4.03
CA GLU A 168 8.89 -9.35 -3.86
C GLU A 168 7.52 -9.47 -3.17
N ALA A 169 7.33 -8.72 -2.10
CA ALA A 169 6.04 -8.68 -1.40
C ALA A 169 4.90 -8.20 -2.31
N TYR A 170 5.12 -7.13 -3.07
CA TYR A 170 4.10 -6.59 -3.99
C TYR A 170 3.85 -7.51 -5.18
N ARG A 171 4.87 -8.25 -5.65
CA ARG A 171 4.68 -9.31 -6.66
C ARG A 171 3.79 -10.42 -6.10
N ALA A 172 4.09 -10.90 -4.89
CA ALA A 172 3.28 -11.92 -4.23
C ALA A 172 1.82 -11.48 -4.06
N TRP A 173 1.60 -10.26 -3.56
CA TRP A 173 0.27 -9.66 -3.44
C TRP A 173 -0.50 -9.69 -4.76
N ARG A 174 0.11 -9.16 -5.83
CA ARG A 174 -0.54 -9.15 -7.16
C ARG A 174 -0.90 -10.55 -7.67
N LEU A 175 0.04 -11.50 -7.57
CA LEU A 175 -0.19 -12.86 -8.06
C LEU A 175 -1.32 -13.56 -7.29
N LEU A 176 -1.30 -13.47 -5.96
CA LEU A 176 -2.32 -14.09 -5.12
C LEU A 176 -3.71 -13.49 -5.38
N LEU A 177 -3.81 -12.18 -5.51
CA LEU A 177 -5.09 -11.54 -5.79
C LEU A 177 -5.61 -11.80 -7.20
N HIS A 178 -4.74 -11.86 -8.20
CA HIS A 178 -5.19 -12.21 -9.56
C HIS A 178 -5.66 -13.66 -9.66
N THR A 179 -5.08 -14.58 -8.89
CA THR A 179 -5.42 -16.00 -8.92
C THR A 179 -6.63 -16.31 -8.03
N PHE A 180 -6.67 -15.76 -6.81
CA PHE A 180 -7.65 -16.14 -5.77
C PHE A 180 -8.63 -15.04 -5.38
N GLY A 181 -8.36 -13.79 -5.78
CA GLY A 181 -9.27 -12.67 -5.55
C GLY A 181 -10.42 -12.66 -6.54
N GLU A 182 -11.53 -12.07 -6.14
CA GLU A 182 -12.71 -11.89 -6.98
C GLU A 182 -12.57 -10.64 -7.87
N PRO A 183 -13.21 -10.59 -9.07
CA PRO A 183 -13.36 -9.34 -9.79
C PRO A 183 -14.05 -8.29 -8.92
N ALA A 184 -13.54 -7.06 -8.95
CA ALA A 184 -14.17 -5.97 -8.21
C ALA A 184 -15.56 -5.64 -8.78
N PRO A 185 -16.57 -5.34 -7.95
CA PRO A 185 -17.87 -4.93 -8.44
C PRO A 185 -17.82 -3.60 -9.19
N GLY A 186 -18.78 -3.37 -10.07
CA GLY A 186 -18.87 -2.18 -10.88
C GLY A 186 -17.76 -2.05 -11.93
N PRO A 187 -17.43 -0.83 -12.39
CA PRO A 187 -16.48 -0.62 -13.49
C PRO A 187 -15.04 -1.00 -13.14
N ALA A 188 -14.68 -1.09 -11.85
CA ALA A 188 -13.34 -1.41 -11.40
C ALA A 188 -12.89 -2.83 -11.76
N GLY A 189 -13.83 -3.78 -11.83
CA GLY A 189 -13.57 -5.15 -12.26
C GLY A 189 -13.45 -5.33 -13.77
N GLY A 190 -13.88 -4.33 -14.55
CA GLY A 190 -13.85 -4.36 -16.00
C GLY A 190 -12.44 -4.37 -16.60
N GLN A 191 -12.38 -4.45 -17.94
CA GLN A 191 -11.12 -4.65 -18.68
C GLN A 191 -10.10 -3.52 -18.47
N ASP A 192 -10.55 -2.27 -18.24
CA ASP A 192 -9.68 -1.12 -18.12
C ASP A 192 -8.93 -1.06 -16.79
N LEU A 193 -9.60 -1.35 -15.68
CA LEU A 193 -9.01 -1.26 -14.35
C LEU A 193 -8.53 -2.60 -13.81
N ARG A 194 -9.22 -3.70 -14.10
CA ARG A 194 -8.89 -5.09 -13.71
C ARG A 194 -8.62 -5.23 -12.20
N MET A 195 -9.36 -4.46 -11.40
CA MET A 195 -9.18 -4.50 -9.94
C MET A 195 -9.79 -5.78 -9.35
N ARG A 196 -9.28 -6.15 -8.19
CA ARG A 196 -9.67 -7.37 -7.49
C ARG A 196 -10.07 -7.05 -6.05
N ILE A 197 -11.03 -7.81 -5.54
CA ILE A 197 -11.32 -7.89 -4.11
C ILE A 197 -10.37 -8.93 -3.49
N PRO A 198 -9.75 -8.64 -2.33
CA PRO A 198 -8.97 -9.65 -1.62
C PRO A 198 -9.79 -10.91 -1.34
N PRO A 199 -9.16 -12.10 -1.37
CA PRO A 199 -9.83 -13.35 -1.00
C PRO A 199 -10.49 -13.25 0.37
N ASP A 200 -11.60 -13.93 0.56
CA ASP A 200 -12.21 -14.09 1.89
C ASP A 200 -11.33 -14.97 2.80
N PRO A 201 -11.56 -14.94 4.13
CA PRO A 201 -10.73 -15.69 5.08
C PRO A 201 -10.66 -17.19 4.79
N ARG A 202 -11.76 -17.81 4.30
CA ARG A 202 -11.79 -19.23 3.97
C ARG A 202 -10.90 -19.50 2.75
N THR A 203 -11.01 -18.70 1.71
CA THR A 203 -10.20 -18.82 0.50
C THR A 203 -8.70 -18.74 0.83
N TRP A 204 -8.25 -17.81 1.69
CA TRP A 204 -6.86 -17.75 2.15
C TRP A 204 -6.39 -19.05 2.81
N THR A 205 -7.26 -19.78 3.52
CA THR A 205 -6.90 -21.07 4.15
C THR A 205 -6.84 -22.23 3.18
N LEU A 206 -7.42 -22.09 2.00
CA LEU A 206 -7.51 -23.15 0.98
C LEU A 206 -6.48 -22.99 -0.13
N ILE A 207 -5.66 -21.95 -0.13
CA ILE A 207 -4.59 -21.76 -1.11
C ILE A 207 -3.58 -22.90 -0.97
N PRO A 208 -3.33 -23.68 -2.03
CA PRO A 208 -2.39 -24.80 -2.00
C PRO A 208 -0.94 -24.33 -1.81
N SER A 209 -0.09 -25.19 -1.22
CA SER A 209 1.31 -24.86 -0.94
C SER A 209 2.12 -24.44 -2.18
N TRP A 210 1.87 -25.09 -3.32
CA TRP A 210 2.55 -24.74 -4.57
C TRP A 210 2.18 -23.35 -5.12
N GLU A 211 0.97 -22.84 -4.81
CA GLU A 211 0.56 -21.49 -5.21
C GLU A 211 1.25 -20.41 -4.37
N TRP A 212 1.44 -20.66 -3.07
CA TRP A 212 2.27 -19.81 -2.22
C TRP A 212 3.69 -19.75 -2.76
N HIS A 213 4.28 -20.89 -3.07
CA HIS A 213 5.61 -20.99 -3.63
C HIS A 213 5.72 -20.25 -4.98
N ARG A 214 4.75 -20.47 -5.90
CA ARG A 214 4.68 -19.76 -7.20
C ARG A 214 4.59 -18.24 -7.02
N ALA A 215 3.90 -17.77 -5.99
CA ALA A 215 3.83 -16.36 -5.66
C ALA A 215 5.12 -15.81 -5.02
N GLY A 216 6.07 -16.66 -4.64
CA GLY A 216 7.31 -16.29 -3.97
C GLY A 216 7.14 -16.12 -2.45
N VAL A 217 6.15 -16.79 -1.87
CA VAL A 217 5.87 -16.77 -0.43
C VAL A 217 6.39 -18.04 0.22
N ASP A 218 7.27 -17.91 1.19
CA ASP A 218 7.80 -19.05 1.95
C ASP A 218 6.76 -19.62 2.93
N ASP A 219 7.02 -20.85 3.42
CA ASP A 219 6.12 -21.59 4.28
C ASP A 219 5.79 -20.86 5.59
N LYS A 220 6.73 -20.06 6.15
CA LYS A 220 6.53 -19.34 7.42
C LYS A 220 5.48 -18.24 7.25
N ARG A 221 5.61 -17.43 6.19
CA ARG A 221 4.66 -16.37 5.86
C ARG A 221 3.31 -16.95 5.45
N ALA A 222 3.29 -17.97 4.59
CA ALA A 222 2.07 -18.68 4.20
C ALA A 222 1.32 -19.24 5.41
N ALA A 223 2.01 -19.97 6.29
CA ALA A 223 1.43 -20.52 7.51
C ALA A 223 0.91 -19.42 8.45
N THR A 224 1.58 -18.27 8.54
CA THR A 224 1.13 -17.13 9.34
C THR A 224 -0.16 -16.53 8.78
N ILE A 225 -0.26 -16.34 7.46
CA ILE A 225 -1.49 -15.87 6.80
C ILE A 225 -2.64 -16.86 7.03
N ILE A 226 -2.40 -18.16 6.88
CA ILE A 226 -3.40 -19.19 7.10
C ILE A 226 -3.89 -19.17 8.57
N ARG A 227 -2.99 -19.03 9.56
CA ARG A 227 -3.38 -18.93 10.98
C ARG A 227 -4.23 -17.68 11.22
N ALA A 228 -3.82 -16.52 10.70
CA ALA A 228 -4.57 -15.28 10.82
C ALA A 228 -5.96 -15.41 10.18
N ALA A 229 -6.04 -15.98 8.99
CA ALA A 229 -7.31 -16.19 8.29
C ALA A 229 -8.28 -17.12 9.05
N ARG A 230 -7.76 -18.16 9.72
CA ARG A 230 -8.59 -19.07 10.54
C ARG A 230 -9.25 -18.38 11.73
N VAL A 231 -8.65 -17.34 12.26
CA VAL A 231 -9.18 -16.57 13.40
C VAL A 231 -9.61 -15.15 13.00
N ALA A 232 -9.85 -14.93 11.72
CA ALA A 232 -10.15 -13.65 11.10
C ALA A 232 -11.18 -12.83 11.88
N ARG A 233 -12.32 -13.44 12.25
CA ARG A 233 -13.40 -12.76 12.99
C ARG A 233 -12.90 -12.14 14.30
N ARG A 234 -12.04 -12.86 15.04
CA ARG A 234 -11.45 -12.35 16.28
C ARG A 234 -10.41 -11.27 16.04
N LEU A 235 -9.68 -11.35 14.93
CA LEU A 235 -8.70 -10.33 14.58
C LEU A 235 -9.38 -9.03 14.12
N GLU A 236 -10.51 -9.12 13.40
CA GLU A 236 -11.25 -7.93 12.98
C GLU A 236 -11.78 -7.10 14.16
N GLU A 237 -12.01 -7.71 15.34
CA GLU A 237 -12.35 -6.98 16.57
C GLU A 237 -11.28 -5.93 16.95
N ALA A 238 -10.01 -6.16 16.58
CA ALA A 238 -8.91 -5.23 16.87
C ALA A 238 -9.09 -3.84 16.23
N ALA A 239 -9.89 -3.72 15.18
CA ALA A 239 -10.22 -2.43 14.56
C ALA A 239 -10.93 -1.43 15.49
N ALA A 240 -11.62 -1.95 16.52
CA ALA A 240 -12.35 -1.16 17.52
C ALA A 240 -11.61 -1.08 18.87
N MET A 241 -10.44 -1.72 19.00
CA MET A 241 -9.69 -1.72 20.25
C MET A 241 -8.71 -0.54 20.34
N GLU A 242 -8.33 -0.20 21.56
CA GLU A 242 -7.19 0.69 21.80
C GLU A 242 -5.91 0.09 21.19
N PRO A 243 -4.97 0.92 20.69
CA PRO A 243 -3.82 0.46 19.91
C PRO A 243 -2.99 -0.63 20.59
N ALA A 244 -2.70 -0.49 21.87
CA ALA A 244 -1.93 -1.49 22.62
C ALA A 244 -2.66 -2.84 22.71
N ALA A 245 -3.97 -2.81 22.98
CA ALA A 245 -4.80 -4.01 23.04
C ALA A 245 -4.97 -4.64 21.64
N ALA A 246 -5.11 -3.83 20.60
CA ALA A 246 -5.16 -4.29 19.23
C ALA A 246 -3.88 -5.03 18.83
N ARG A 247 -2.72 -4.45 19.10
CA ARG A 247 -1.42 -5.12 18.88
C ARG A 247 -1.30 -6.44 19.63
N ALA A 248 -1.58 -6.43 20.92
CA ALA A 248 -1.54 -7.64 21.75
C ALA A 248 -2.46 -8.74 21.18
N ARG A 249 -3.66 -8.37 20.69
CA ARG A 249 -4.58 -9.30 20.01
C ARG A 249 -3.97 -9.90 18.74
N LEU A 250 -3.30 -9.11 17.92
CA LEU A 250 -2.67 -9.56 16.67
C LEU A 250 -1.47 -10.48 16.98
N GLU A 251 -0.66 -10.13 17.96
CA GLU A 251 0.56 -10.85 18.35
C GLU A 251 0.29 -12.22 19.01
N LEU A 252 -0.96 -12.53 19.37
CA LEU A 252 -1.36 -13.89 19.78
C LEU A 252 -1.25 -14.90 18.63
N VAL A 253 -1.22 -14.43 17.38
CA VAL A 253 -1.05 -15.33 16.22
C VAL A 253 0.42 -15.59 15.99
N PRO A 254 0.90 -16.86 16.09
CA PRO A 254 2.30 -17.20 15.84
C PRO A 254 2.76 -16.74 14.45
N GLY A 255 3.84 -15.94 14.44
CA GLY A 255 4.39 -15.32 13.23
C GLY A 255 4.02 -13.85 13.04
N ILE A 256 3.16 -13.29 13.89
CA ILE A 256 2.89 -11.86 13.97
C ILE A 256 3.70 -11.29 15.13
N GLY A 257 4.66 -10.44 14.82
CA GLY A 257 5.48 -9.74 15.81
C GLY A 257 5.22 -8.24 15.82
N PRO A 258 5.97 -7.48 16.67
CA PRO A 258 5.79 -6.03 16.86
C PRO A 258 5.79 -5.22 15.57
N TRP A 259 6.66 -5.55 14.62
CA TRP A 259 6.70 -4.89 13.31
C TRP A 259 5.37 -5.05 12.56
N THR A 260 4.89 -6.29 12.45
CA THR A 260 3.67 -6.59 11.66
C THR A 260 2.41 -6.04 12.33
N SER A 261 2.32 -6.11 13.66
CA SER A 261 1.19 -5.56 14.41
C SER A 261 1.15 -4.03 14.31
N ALA A 262 2.29 -3.35 14.43
CA ALA A 262 2.38 -1.89 14.28
C ALA A 262 1.95 -1.44 12.86
N GLU A 263 2.51 -2.06 11.80
CA GLU A 263 2.14 -1.78 10.41
C GLU A 263 0.63 -1.98 10.16
N THR A 264 0.02 -2.96 10.83
CA THR A 264 -1.42 -3.23 10.75
C THR A 264 -2.23 -2.13 11.43
N VAL A 265 -1.98 -1.83 12.70
CA VAL A 265 -2.80 -0.88 13.47
C VAL A 265 -2.63 0.56 13.00
N GLN A 266 -1.48 0.93 12.45
CA GLN A 266 -1.29 2.22 11.79
C GLN A 266 -2.35 2.47 10.71
N ARG A 267 -2.69 1.47 9.92
CA ARG A 267 -3.65 1.57 8.81
C ARG A 267 -5.08 1.26 9.22
N THR A 268 -5.24 0.28 10.09
CA THR A 268 -6.56 -0.18 10.53
C THR A 268 -7.20 0.78 11.51
N ASN A 269 -6.43 1.23 12.52
CA ASN A 269 -6.90 2.06 13.62
C ASN A 269 -6.56 3.55 13.44
N GLY A 270 -5.67 3.89 12.49
CA GLY A 270 -5.26 5.28 12.24
C GLY A 270 -4.46 5.88 13.41
N THR A 271 -3.62 5.06 14.06
CA THR A 271 -2.92 5.45 15.30
C THR A 271 -1.84 6.50 15.02
N PRO A 272 -1.90 7.69 15.68
CA PRO A 272 -0.90 8.73 15.44
C PRO A 272 0.44 8.50 16.13
N ASP A 273 0.49 7.60 17.12
CA ASP A 273 1.67 7.37 17.97
C ASP A 273 2.35 6.01 17.78
N GLU A 274 1.79 5.11 16.99
CA GLU A 274 2.35 3.78 16.81
C GLU A 274 3.59 3.80 15.93
N VAL A 275 4.76 3.44 16.49
CA VAL A 275 6.03 3.38 15.76
C VAL A 275 6.38 1.95 15.42
N THR A 276 6.77 1.72 14.18
CA THR A 276 7.24 0.41 13.72
C THR A 276 8.66 0.17 14.18
N THR A 277 8.86 -0.73 15.14
CA THR A 277 10.17 -1.20 15.60
C THR A 277 10.56 -2.50 14.91
N GLY A 278 11.86 -2.79 14.83
CA GLY A 278 12.39 -3.93 14.07
C GLY A 278 12.37 -3.72 12.56
N ASP A 279 12.17 -2.49 12.09
CA ASP A 279 12.24 -2.15 10.67
C ASP A 279 13.69 -1.98 10.22
N LEU A 280 14.00 -2.51 9.03
CA LEU A 280 15.36 -2.47 8.48
C LEU A 280 15.83 -1.05 8.12
N HIS A 281 14.91 -0.16 7.80
CA HIS A 281 15.22 1.14 7.21
C HIS A 281 14.78 2.33 8.06
N LEU A 282 13.65 2.20 8.76
CA LEU A 282 13.04 3.33 9.47
C LEU A 282 13.97 3.95 10.53
N PRO A 283 14.68 3.17 11.37
CA PRO A 283 15.61 3.76 12.34
C PRO A 283 16.70 4.62 11.68
N GLY A 284 17.33 4.08 10.62
CA GLY A 284 18.36 4.80 9.86
C GLY A 284 17.82 6.05 9.13
N ILE A 285 16.57 6.01 8.65
CA ILE A 285 15.93 7.18 8.01
C ILE A 285 15.66 8.27 9.06
N VAL A 286 15.07 7.91 10.19
CA VAL A 286 14.78 8.86 11.28
C VAL A 286 16.07 9.43 11.87
N GLY A 287 17.03 8.57 12.18
CA GLY A 287 18.34 8.99 12.72
C GLY A 287 19.09 9.91 11.77
N TYR A 288 19.13 9.60 10.50
CA TYR A 288 19.79 10.44 9.49
C TYR A 288 19.08 11.79 9.31
N ALA A 289 17.74 11.75 9.23
CA ALA A 289 16.95 12.96 9.00
C ALA A 289 16.96 13.94 10.17
N LEU A 290 17.00 13.46 11.43
CA LEU A 290 16.91 14.29 12.63
C LEU A 290 18.27 14.58 13.28
N ALA A 291 19.23 13.64 13.19
CA ALA A 291 20.52 13.73 13.88
C ALA A 291 21.75 13.47 12.99
N GLY A 292 21.58 13.25 11.67
CA GLY A 292 22.68 12.87 10.78
C GLY A 292 23.23 11.45 11.03
N ASN A 293 22.64 10.68 11.95
CA ASN A 293 23.04 9.32 12.28
C ASN A 293 22.35 8.31 11.36
N ARG A 294 23.09 7.79 10.39
CA ARG A 294 22.59 6.80 9.43
C ARG A 294 22.49 5.38 9.98
N ASP A 295 23.21 5.09 11.04
CA ASP A 295 23.33 3.78 11.65
C ASP A 295 22.51 3.71 12.97
N ALA A 296 21.49 4.59 13.09
CA ALA A 296 20.60 4.64 14.23
C ALA A 296 19.88 3.31 14.43
N THR A 297 19.77 2.91 15.69
CA THR A 297 19.02 1.73 16.14
C THR A 297 17.56 2.08 16.43
N ASP A 298 16.74 1.07 16.74
CA ASP A 298 15.37 1.30 17.24
C ASP A 298 15.36 2.19 18.50
N ALA A 299 16.32 2.00 19.42
CA ALA A 299 16.45 2.80 20.64
C ALA A 299 16.72 4.27 20.29
N ASP A 300 17.69 4.54 19.41
CA ASP A 300 18.00 5.89 18.94
C ASP A 300 16.78 6.55 18.25
N MET A 301 16.09 5.78 17.43
CA MET A 301 14.87 6.26 16.75
C MET A 301 13.79 6.65 17.75
N LEU A 302 13.54 5.82 18.76
CA LEU A 302 12.52 6.08 19.78
C LEU A 302 12.89 7.29 20.64
N GLU A 303 14.16 7.48 20.96
CA GLU A 303 14.67 8.67 21.67
C GLU A 303 14.46 9.93 20.83
N LEU A 304 14.84 9.90 19.55
CA LEU A 304 14.64 11.03 18.62
C LEU A 304 13.16 11.37 18.39
N LEU A 305 12.27 10.37 18.48
CA LEU A 305 10.83 10.56 18.37
C LEU A 305 10.15 10.86 19.72
N ALA A 306 10.82 10.74 20.86
CA ALA A 306 10.24 11.02 22.19
C ALA A 306 9.60 12.40 22.31
N PRO A 307 10.18 13.49 21.74
CA PRO A 307 9.54 14.82 21.76
C PRO A 307 8.18 14.88 21.03
N TYR A 308 7.83 13.86 20.27
CA TYR A 308 6.59 13.73 19.51
C TYR A 308 5.65 12.67 20.12
N ALA A 309 5.80 12.35 21.40
CA ALA A 309 4.93 11.41 22.10
C ALA A 309 3.45 11.76 21.87
N GLY A 310 2.63 10.75 21.59
CA GLY A 310 1.25 10.89 21.12
C GLY A 310 1.11 11.08 19.59
N GLN A 311 2.20 11.44 18.88
CA GLN A 311 2.20 11.72 17.43
C GLN A 311 3.45 11.15 16.72
N ARG A 312 4.12 10.15 17.30
CA ARG A 312 5.40 9.62 16.78
C ARG A 312 5.25 8.99 15.40
N HIS A 313 4.14 8.28 15.14
CA HIS A 313 3.85 7.77 13.79
C HIS A 313 3.67 8.91 12.78
N ARG A 314 2.96 9.98 13.16
CA ARG A 314 2.83 11.17 12.30
C ARG A 314 4.19 11.78 11.98
N ALA A 315 5.07 11.92 12.97
CA ALA A 315 6.44 12.43 12.77
C ALA A 315 7.21 11.56 11.78
N ALA A 316 7.23 10.24 11.99
CA ALA A 316 7.87 9.28 11.09
C ALA A 316 7.28 9.36 9.67
N ARG A 317 5.95 9.43 9.55
CA ARG A 317 5.26 9.57 8.28
C ARG A 317 5.64 10.83 7.53
N LEU A 318 5.71 11.97 8.23
CA LEU A 318 6.14 13.25 7.67
C LEU A 318 7.61 13.21 7.23
N LEU A 319 8.50 12.54 7.97
CA LEU A 319 9.90 12.35 7.57
C LEU A 319 10.01 11.50 6.31
N LEU A 320 9.34 10.37 6.23
CA LEU A 320 9.32 9.51 5.04
C LEU A 320 8.88 10.28 3.79
N LEU A 321 7.90 11.17 3.92
CA LEU A 321 7.42 11.99 2.82
C LEU A 321 8.42 13.08 2.36
N THR A 322 9.46 13.39 3.13
CA THR A 322 10.51 14.32 2.68
C THR A 322 11.41 13.72 1.61
N GLY A 323 11.48 12.39 1.54
CA GLY A 323 12.41 11.66 0.69
C GLY A 323 13.85 11.66 1.22
N VAL A 324 14.12 12.29 2.36
CA VAL A 324 15.46 12.26 3.00
C VAL A 324 15.74 10.86 3.49
N SER A 325 16.84 10.29 3.06
CA SER A 325 17.31 8.97 3.45
C SER A 325 18.85 8.92 3.43
N PRO A 326 19.49 8.07 4.24
CA PRO A 326 20.92 7.94 4.22
C PRO A 326 21.40 7.46 2.84
N PRO A 327 22.58 7.92 2.37
CA PRO A 327 23.17 7.43 1.13
C PRO A 327 23.44 5.92 1.25
N ARG A 328 23.21 5.19 0.18
CA ARG A 328 23.41 3.72 0.15
C ARG A 328 24.88 3.36 0.27
N ARG A 329 25.20 2.37 1.11
CA ARG A 329 26.57 1.79 1.23
C ARG A 329 26.75 0.57 0.33
N HIS A 330 25.67 -0.16 0.05
CA HIS A 330 25.71 -1.44 -0.66
C HIS A 330 24.78 -1.43 -1.87
N PRO A 331 25.02 -2.28 -2.88
CA PRO A 331 24.06 -2.52 -3.95
C PRO A 331 22.69 -2.91 -3.40
N LYS A 332 21.65 -2.74 -4.22
CA LYS A 332 20.32 -3.25 -3.88
C LYS A 332 20.41 -4.75 -3.56
N MET A 333 19.69 -5.17 -2.52
CA MET A 333 19.56 -6.58 -2.18
C MET A 333 19.12 -7.38 -3.43
N ARG A 334 19.82 -8.47 -3.71
CA ARG A 334 19.49 -9.30 -4.88
C ARG A 334 18.12 -9.93 -4.66
N LYS A 335 17.22 -9.76 -5.62
CA LYS A 335 15.90 -10.43 -5.59
C LYS A 335 16.12 -11.94 -5.67
N VAL A 336 15.55 -12.66 -4.74
CA VAL A 336 15.56 -14.13 -4.74
C VAL A 336 14.21 -14.58 -5.26
N ASP A 337 14.17 -15.17 -6.45
CA ASP A 337 12.93 -15.72 -7.01
C ASP A 337 12.83 -17.19 -6.58
N ILE A 338 12.25 -17.44 -5.41
CA ILE A 338 12.07 -18.81 -4.90
C ILE A 338 11.10 -19.63 -5.75
N ALA A 339 10.28 -19.01 -6.60
CA ALA A 339 9.40 -19.70 -7.53
C ALA A 339 10.17 -20.48 -8.62
N ARG A 340 11.49 -20.28 -8.72
CA ARG A 340 12.36 -20.97 -9.69
C ARG A 340 13.10 -22.18 -9.09
N TRP A 341 12.89 -22.46 -7.85
CA TRP A 341 13.45 -23.61 -7.12
C TRP A 341 12.36 -24.64 -6.89
#